data_891f32ea0a2e2f0b395a7c261367297a
#
_entry.id   891f32ea0a2e2f0b395a7c261367297a
#
_cell.length_a   1.000
_cell.length_b   1.000
_cell.length_c   1.000
_cell.angle_alpha   90.00
_cell.angle_beta   90.00
_cell.angle_gamma   90.00
#
_symmetry.space_group_name_H-M   'P 1'
#
loop_
_entity.id
_entity.type
_entity.pdbx_description
1 polymer ?
#
loop_
_entity_poly.entity_id
_entity_poly.type
_entity_poly.pdbx_seq_one_letter_code
_entity_poly.pdbx_strand_id
1 'polypeptide(L)'
;IAESHQDTWDFAQILRYGVTTVPSEQWIDVFIQLLWRMKYRLLATNYVSPKEGWGRAYGELYHEIQRSKIKVSKAIISRVFIVDDQDEVTKLHSVMMKQQQVGIKVKYIFIKEIEKTRMLKTGADAVESLDFDIFDDKLVWLTITDRKRKIKHGKILFGKEECEKYKRFHDYLFVEAEELT
;
A
#
# COMPACT_ATOMS: atom_id res chain seq x y z
N ILE A 1 -12.04 -11.86 27.59
CA ILE A 1 -10.92 -11.22 28.37
C ILE A 1 -9.56 -11.86 27.97
N ALA A 2 -9.51 -13.11 27.50
CA ALA A 2 -8.28 -13.79 27.07
C ALA A 2 -7.75 -13.31 25.69
N GLU A 3 -8.61 -12.95 24.76
CA GLU A 3 -8.23 -12.49 23.41
C GLU A 3 -7.43 -11.18 23.39
N SER A 4 -7.72 -10.24 24.31
CA SER A 4 -7.02 -8.95 24.33
C SER A 4 -5.55 -9.02 24.78
N HIS A 5 -5.15 -10.08 25.47
CA HIS A 5 -3.75 -10.30 25.88
C HIS A 5 -2.89 -10.90 24.78
N GLN A 6 -3.46 -11.76 23.93
CA GLN A 6 -2.76 -12.34 22.78
C GLN A 6 -2.40 -11.25 21.77
N ASP A 7 -3.37 -10.40 21.40
CA ASP A 7 -3.17 -9.30 20.46
C ASP A 7 -2.09 -8.31 20.92
N THR A 8 -2.01 -8.06 22.23
CA THR A 8 -0.98 -7.15 22.80
C THR A 8 0.41 -7.79 22.77
N TRP A 9 0.48 -9.12 22.96
CA TRP A 9 1.74 -9.86 22.96
C TRP A 9 2.31 -9.97 21.55
N ASP A 10 1.48 -10.26 20.56
CA ASP A 10 1.86 -10.33 19.14
C ASP A 10 2.38 -8.97 18.65
N PHE A 11 1.76 -7.87 19.06
CA PHE A 11 2.22 -6.53 18.73
C PHE A 11 3.56 -6.15 19.39
N ALA A 12 3.80 -6.60 20.62
CA ALA A 12 5.08 -6.41 21.30
C ALA A 12 6.24 -7.23 20.68
N GLN A 13 5.95 -8.44 20.19
CA GLN A 13 6.90 -9.25 19.42
C GLN A 13 7.25 -8.57 18.09
N ILE A 14 6.27 -8.03 17.40
CA ILE A 14 6.42 -7.26 16.16
C ILE A 14 7.39 -6.09 16.35
N LEU A 15 7.23 -5.32 17.43
CA LEU A 15 8.10 -4.19 17.73
C LEU A 15 9.55 -4.60 18.08
N ARG A 16 9.76 -5.83 18.54
CA ARG A 16 11.06 -6.30 19.02
C ARG A 16 11.97 -6.80 17.91
N TYR A 17 11.42 -7.33 16.82
CA TYR A 17 12.18 -7.97 15.75
C TYR A 17 12.25 -7.18 14.45
N GLY A 18 11.60 -6.03 14.36
CA GLY A 18 11.66 -5.14 13.19
C GLY A 18 10.92 -5.64 11.94
N VAL A 19 10.54 -6.91 11.90
CA VAL A 19 9.84 -7.57 10.78
C VAL A 19 8.82 -8.57 11.29
N THR A 20 7.63 -8.60 10.72
CA THR A 20 6.67 -9.67 10.96
C THR A 20 5.94 -10.07 9.70
N THR A 21 5.62 -11.36 9.58
CA THR A 21 4.78 -11.90 8.51
C THR A 21 3.35 -12.06 9.02
N VAL A 22 2.40 -11.58 8.23
CA VAL A 22 0.96 -11.67 8.51
C VAL A 22 0.34 -12.67 7.54
N PRO A 23 -0.23 -13.79 8.02
CA PRO A 23 -0.87 -14.79 7.18
C PRO A 23 -1.98 -14.20 6.29
N SER A 24 -2.26 -14.84 5.16
CA SER A 24 -3.26 -14.37 4.19
C SER A 24 -4.67 -14.21 4.77
N GLU A 25 -5.05 -15.08 5.71
CA GLU A 25 -6.35 -15.05 6.39
C GLU A 25 -6.51 -13.88 7.35
N GLN A 26 -5.40 -13.34 7.87
CA GLN A 26 -5.37 -12.18 8.77
C GLN A 26 -4.99 -10.88 8.04
N TRP A 27 -4.62 -10.98 6.77
CA TRP A 27 -4.04 -9.88 5.99
C TRP A 27 -4.91 -8.63 6.04
N ILE A 28 -6.21 -8.77 5.79
CA ILE A 28 -7.12 -7.64 5.71
C ILE A 28 -7.39 -7.01 7.08
N ASP A 29 -7.54 -7.83 8.13
CA ASP A 29 -7.85 -7.34 9.47
C ASP A 29 -6.70 -6.52 10.03
N VAL A 30 -5.46 -7.01 9.88
CA VAL A 30 -4.26 -6.28 10.31
C VAL A 30 -4.09 -5.00 9.49
N PHE A 31 -4.26 -5.06 8.17
CA PHE A 31 -4.14 -3.90 7.31
C PHE A 31 -5.16 -2.80 7.64
N ILE A 32 -6.42 -3.16 7.86
CA ILE A 32 -7.48 -2.23 8.28
C ILE A 32 -7.16 -1.60 9.63
N GLN A 33 -6.62 -2.35 10.58
CA GLN A 33 -6.19 -1.81 11.87
C GLN A 33 -5.04 -0.80 11.72
N LEU A 34 -4.06 -1.06 10.86
CA LEU A 34 -2.99 -0.11 10.56
C LEU A 34 -3.55 1.19 9.98
N LEU A 35 -4.48 1.07 9.04
CA LEU A 35 -5.13 2.21 8.41
C LEU A 35 -5.94 3.04 9.42
N TRP A 36 -6.67 2.40 10.34
CA TRP A 36 -7.36 3.10 11.44
C TRP A 36 -6.41 3.84 12.38
N ARG A 37 -5.22 3.29 12.63
CA ARG A 37 -4.20 3.89 13.51
C ARG A 37 -3.39 4.99 12.84
N MET A 38 -3.39 5.08 11.52
CA MET A 38 -2.73 6.14 10.77
C MET A 38 -3.20 7.53 11.23
N LYS A 39 -2.26 8.46 11.38
CA LYS A 39 -2.54 9.81 11.91
C LYS A 39 -2.48 10.89 10.84
N TYR A 40 -1.41 10.94 10.04
CA TYR A 40 -1.16 12.08 9.15
C TYR A 40 -0.77 11.73 7.72
N ARG A 41 -0.21 10.56 7.43
CA ARG A 41 0.25 10.24 6.07
C ARG A 41 0.18 8.77 5.71
N LEU A 42 -0.22 8.52 4.45
CA LEU A 42 -0.09 7.25 3.77
C LEU A 42 0.54 7.46 2.39
N LEU A 43 1.69 6.83 2.15
CA LEU A 43 2.27 6.72 0.82
C LEU A 43 2.09 5.27 0.36
N ALA A 44 1.41 5.07 -0.75
CA ALA A 44 0.97 3.75 -1.18
C ALA A 44 1.33 3.48 -2.64
N THR A 45 1.63 2.24 -2.92
CA THR A 45 1.59 1.68 -4.27
C THR A 45 0.52 0.60 -4.35
N ASN A 46 0.08 0.26 -5.54
CA ASN A 46 -0.83 -0.85 -5.75
C ASN A 46 -0.40 -1.66 -6.96
N TYR A 47 -0.01 -2.91 -6.75
CA TYR A 47 0.40 -3.84 -7.80
C TYR A 47 -0.26 -5.22 -7.68
N VAL A 48 -1.24 -5.39 -6.80
CA VAL A 48 -2.10 -6.59 -6.79
C VAL A 48 -3.02 -6.59 -8.00
N SER A 49 -3.49 -7.77 -8.41
CA SER A 49 -4.46 -7.83 -9.50
C SER A 49 -5.74 -7.06 -9.14
N PRO A 50 -6.41 -6.39 -10.08
CA PRO A 50 -7.62 -5.60 -9.79
C PRO A 50 -8.70 -6.38 -9.05
N LYS A 51 -8.85 -7.67 -9.38
CA LYS A 51 -9.82 -8.57 -8.74
C LYS A 51 -9.48 -8.84 -7.28
N GLU A 52 -8.20 -8.99 -6.95
CA GLU A 52 -7.75 -9.24 -5.57
C GLU A 52 -7.78 -7.97 -4.71
N GLY A 53 -7.37 -6.83 -5.27
CA GLY A 53 -7.23 -5.59 -4.52
C GLY A 53 -8.55 -4.85 -4.30
N TRP A 54 -9.46 -4.82 -5.29
CA TRP A 54 -10.59 -3.89 -5.27
C TRP A 54 -11.96 -4.55 -5.50
N GLY A 55 -11.99 -5.80 -5.92
CA GLY A 55 -13.23 -6.53 -6.23
C GLY A 55 -13.95 -7.13 -5.02
N ARG A 56 -13.55 -6.80 -3.79
CA ARG A 56 -14.08 -7.40 -2.55
C ARG A 56 -14.73 -6.35 -1.66
N ALA A 57 -15.58 -6.82 -0.73
CA ALA A 57 -16.29 -5.97 0.23
C ALA A 57 -15.37 -5.05 1.06
N TYR A 58 -14.15 -5.48 1.34
CA TYR A 58 -13.20 -4.65 2.08
C TYR A 58 -12.71 -3.41 1.30
N GLY A 59 -12.79 -3.41 -0.03
CA GLY A 59 -12.45 -2.24 -0.84
C GLY A 59 -13.30 -1.02 -0.50
N GLU A 60 -14.58 -1.20 -0.22
CA GLU A 60 -15.47 -0.12 0.23
C GLU A 60 -15.10 0.35 1.64
N LEU A 61 -14.87 -0.57 2.59
CA LEU A 61 -14.44 -0.24 3.94
C LEU A 61 -13.11 0.54 3.93
N TYR A 62 -12.15 0.08 3.13
CA TYR A 62 -10.86 0.73 2.95
C TYR A 62 -11.02 2.17 2.46
N HIS A 63 -11.87 2.36 1.45
CA HIS A 63 -12.17 3.68 0.88
C HIS A 63 -12.82 4.61 1.92
N GLU A 64 -13.80 4.14 2.68
CA GLU A 64 -14.47 4.91 3.73
C GLU A 64 -13.52 5.34 4.85
N ILE A 65 -12.61 4.47 5.28
CA ILE A 65 -11.62 4.82 6.29
C ILE A 65 -10.70 5.94 5.77
N GLN A 66 -10.19 5.81 4.54
CA GLN A 66 -9.34 6.84 3.93
C GLN A 66 -10.07 8.18 3.81
N ARG A 67 -11.33 8.17 3.35
CA ARG A 67 -12.18 9.35 3.30
C ARG A 67 -12.32 10.02 4.67
N SER A 68 -12.58 9.23 5.71
CA SER A 68 -12.66 9.72 7.09
C SER A 68 -11.34 10.32 7.55
N LYS A 69 -10.22 9.67 7.30
CA LYS A 69 -8.88 10.16 7.67
C LYS A 69 -8.55 11.50 7.01
N ILE A 70 -8.87 11.67 5.73
CA ILE A 70 -8.66 12.94 5.02
C ILE A 70 -9.57 14.04 5.60
N LYS A 71 -10.84 13.74 5.82
CA LYS A 71 -11.80 14.74 6.33
C LYS A 71 -11.53 15.17 7.76
N VAL A 72 -11.31 14.22 8.65
CA VAL A 72 -11.22 14.45 10.10
C VAL A 72 -9.79 14.75 10.54
N SER A 73 -8.84 13.90 10.16
CA SER A 73 -7.44 13.99 10.61
C SER A 73 -6.58 14.85 9.68
N LYS A 74 -7.12 15.31 8.53
CA LYS A 74 -6.37 16.02 7.48
C LYS A 74 -5.17 15.22 6.97
N ALA A 75 -5.30 13.89 6.98
CA ALA A 75 -4.25 13.00 6.53
C ALA A 75 -3.97 13.22 5.03
N ILE A 76 -2.70 13.17 4.65
CA ILE A 76 -2.24 13.23 3.27
C ILE A 76 -2.08 11.81 2.76
N ILE A 77 -2.81 11.46 1.71
CA ILE A 77 -2.73 10.13 1.08
C ILE A 77 -2.31 10.31 -0.38
N SER A 78 -1.26 9.59 -0.79
CA SER A 78 -0.86 9.49 -2.19
C SER A 78 -0.71 8.04 -2.59
N ARG A 79 -1.13 7.72 -3.82
CA ARG A 79 -1.09 6.37 -4.36
C ARG A 79 -0.64 6.34 -5.80
N VAL A 80 0.27 5.40 -6.10
CA VAL A 80 0.66 5.06 -7.47
C VAL A 80 0.15 3.65 -7.79
N PHE A 81 -0.72 3.56 -8.80
CA PHE A 81 -1.13 2.27 -9.35
C PHE A 81 -0.07 1.83 -10.37
N ILE A 82 0.56 0.69 -10.12
CA ILE A 82 1.47 0.04 -11.06
C ILE A 82 0.62 -0.93 -11.87
N VAL A 83 0.60 -0.77 -13.18
CA VAL A 83 -0.27 -1.50 -14.10
C VAL A 83 0.53 -2.16 -15.22
N ASP A 84 0.03 -3.29 -15.73
CA ASP A 84 0.70 -4.00 -16.81
C ASP A 84 0.45 -3.31 -18.17
N ASP A 85 -0.80 -2.87 -18.41
CA ASP A 85 -1.24 -2.34 -19.70
C ASP A 85 -2.43 -1.37 -19.57
N GLN A 86 -2.90 -0.84 -20.70
CA GLN A 86 -4.02 0.08 -20.79
C GLN A 86 -5.36 -0.57 -20.40
N ASP A 87 -5.51 -1.87 -20.60
CA ASP A 87 -6.73 -2.61 -20.21
C ASP A 87 -6.86 -2.62 -18.68
N GLU A 88 -5.75 -2.72 -17.97
CA GLU A 88 -5.75 -2.67 -16.51
C GLU A 88 -6.06 -1.26 -16.01
N VAL A 89 -5.55 -0.21 -16.64
CA VAL A 89 -5.95 1.19 -16.34
C VAL A 89 -7.47 1.33 -16.47
N THR A 90 -8.04 0.83 -17.56
CA THR A 90 -9.48 0.89 -17.82
C THR A 90 -10.29 0.16 -16.71
N LYS A 91 -9.84 -1.03 -16.29
CA LYS A 91 -10.49 -1.80 -15.20
C LYS A 91 -10.43 -1.08 -13.86
N LEU A 92 -9.34 -0.38 -13.58
CA LEU A 92 -9.10 0.34 -12.32
C LEU A 92 -9.60 1.79 -12.34
N HIS A 93 -10.01 2.32 -13.48
CA HIS A 93 -10.36 3.72 -13.65
C HIS A 93 -11.40 4.19 -12.62
N SER A 94 -12.49 3.45 -12.44
CA SER A 94 -13.53 3.82 -11.47
C SER A 94 -13.02 3.87 -10.03
N VAL A 95 -12.09 2.99 -9.65
CA VAL A 95 -11.45 2.95 -8.34
C VAL A 95 -10.56 4.17 -8.16
N MET A 96 -9.72 4.47 -9.14
CA MET A 96 -8.83 5.62 -9.13
C MET A 96 -9.61 6.94 -9.01
N MET A 97 -10.67 7.09 -9.82
CA MET A 97 -11.56 8.27 -9.78
C MET A 97 -12.24 8.44 -8.41
N LYS A 98 -12.79 7.37 -7.84
CA LYS A 98 -13.37 7.42 -6.48
C LYS A 98 -12.37 7.90 -5.44
N GLN A 99 -11.11 7.47 -5.53
CA GLN A 99 -10.06 7.89 -4.62
C GLN A 99 -9.68 9.36 -4.80
N GLN A 100 -9.57 9.85 -6.05
CA GLN A 100 -9.32 11.27 -6.31
C GLN A 100 -10.44 12.16 -5.77
N GLN A 101 -11.71 11.75 -5.94
CA GLN A 101 -12.88 12.50 -5.46
C GLN A 101 -12.88 12.72 -3.94
N VAL A 102 -12.27 11.84 -3.17
CA VAL A 102 -12.14 12.01 -1.71
C VAL A 102 -10.85 12.73 -1.28
N GLY A 103 -9.99 13.12 -2.23
CA GLY A 103 -8.80 13.93 -1.98
C GLY A 103 -7.50 13.11 -1.91
N ILE A 104 -7.49 11.85 -2.34
CA ILE A 104 -6.28 11.07 -2.50
C ILE A 104 -5.55 11.53 -3.77
N LYS A 105 -4.25 11.75 -3.68
CA LYS A 105 -3.41 12.02 -4.86
C LYS A 105 -3.14 10.70 -5.56
N VAL A 106 -3.77 10.48 -6.71
CA VAL A 106 -3.70 9.21 -7.45
C VAL A 106 -2.97 9.43 -8.77
N LYS A 107 -2.02 8.57 -9.05
CA LYS A 107 -1.33 8.45 -10.33
C LYS A 107 -1.22 6.99 -10.75
N TYR A 108 -0.84 6.72 -11.99
CA TYR A 108 -0.53 5.36 -12.45
C TYR A 108 0.75 5.34 -13.27
N ILE A 109 1.40 4.17 -13.31
CA ILE A 109 2.61 3.94 -14.11
C ILE A 109 2.60 2.51 -14.66
N PHE A 110 3.06 2.34 -15.88
CA PHE A 110 3.20 1.01 -16.46
C PHE A 110 4.45 0.31 -15.92
N ILE A 111 4.33 -0.98 -15.59
CA ILE A 111 5.47 -1.78 -15.09
C ILE A 111 6.66 -1.73 -16.07
N LYS A 112 6.41 -1.72 -17.37
CA LYS A 112 7.44 -1.60 -18.40
C LYS A 112 8.26 -0.30 -18.31
N GLU A 113 7.68 0.80 -17.83
CA GLU A 113 8.40 2.06 -17.64
C GLU A 113 9.32 2.00 -16.43
N ILE A 114 8.92 1.28 -15.38
CA ILE A 114 9.78 1.00 -14.23
C ILE A 114 11.02 0.21 -14.67
N GLU A 115 10.83 -0.81 -15.52
CA GLU A 115 11.92 -1.65 -16.03
C GLU A 115 12.90 -0.90 -16.96
N LYS A 116 12.41 0.09 -17.71
CA LYS A 116 13.21 0.88 -18.67
C LYS A 116 13.99 2.02 -18.00
N THR A 117 13.43 2.62 -16.96
CA THR A 117 14.02 3.78 -16.30
C THR A 117 15.02 3.32 -15.26
N ARG A 118 16.31 3.59 -15.47
CA ARG A 118 17.40 3.12 -14.57
C ARG A 118 17.15 3.39 -13.09
N MET A 119 16.66 4.59 -12.76
CA MET A 119 16.41 4.99 -11.38
C MET A 119 15.26 4.20 -10.77
N LEU A 120 14.15 4.03 -11.51
CA LEU A 120 12.99 3.26 -11.08
C LEU A 120 13.33 1.78 -10.93
N LYS A 121 14.07 1.22 -11.91
CA LYS A 121 14.53 -0.17 -11.84
C LYS A 121 15.42 -0.40 -10.60
N THR A 122 16.38 0.48 -10.34
CA THR A 122 17.23 0.38 -9.15
C THR A 122 16.39 0.43 -7.85
N GLY A 123 15.37 1.28 -7.79
CA GLY A 123 14.43 1.33 -6.68
C GLY A 123 13.61 0.06 -6.53
N ALA A 124 13.09 -0.46 -7.65
CA ALA A 124 12.32 -1.71 -7.68
C ALA A 124 13.17 -2.92 -7.25
N ASP A 125 14.43 -3.00 -7.70
CA ASP A 125 15.37 -4.05 -7.32
C ASP A 125 15.78 -3.98 -5.82
N ALA A 126 15.65 -2.81 -5.19
CA ALA A 126 15.99 -2.60 -3.79
C ALA A 126 14.85 -2.94 -2.82
N VAL A 127 13.60 -3.03 -3.29
CA VAL A 127 12.41 -3.32 -2.47
C VAL A 127 11.98 -4.77 -2.62
N GLU A 128 11.37 -5.33 -1.59
CA GLU A 128 10.92 -6.73 -1.60
C GLU A 128 9.59 -6.91 -2.34
N SER A 129 8.75 -5.88 -2.37
CA SER A 129 7.48 -5.87 -3.07
C SER A 129 7.23 -4.52 -3.71
N LEU A 130 6.61 -4.53 -4.90
CA LEU A 130 6.10 -3.34 -5.56
C LEU A 130 4.73 -2.89 -5.01
N ASP A 131 4.08 -3.72 -4.19
CA ASP A 131 2.82 -3.40 -3.51
C ASP A 131 3.10 -3.14 -2.04
N PHE A 132 3.12 -1.86 -1.66
CA PHE A 132 3.45 -1.45 -0.31
C PHE A 132 2.71 -0.18 0.12
N ASP A 133 2.56 -0.04 1.43
CA ASP A 133 1.99 1.13 2.08
C ASP A 133 2.91 1.61 3.22
N ILE A 134 3.25 2.90 3.25
CA ILE A 134 4.06 3.51 4.31
C ILE A 134 3.14 4.33 5.20
N PHE A 135 3.00 3.93 6.46
CA PHE A 135 2.14 4.58 7.44
C PHE A 135 2.94 5.52 8.33
N ASP A 136 2.61 6.80 8.28
CA ASP A 136 3.17 7.86 9.14
C ASP A 136 4.71 7.90 9.18
N ASP A 137 5.39 7.46 8.12
CA ASP A 137 6.86 7.29 8.03
C ASP A 137 7.45 6.41 9.14
N LYS A 138 6.67 5.50 9.71
CA LYS A 138 7.07 4.66 10.87
C LYS A 138 7.14 3.19 10.58
N LEU A 139 6.30 2.72 9.68
CA LEU A 139 6.26 1.33 9.26
C LEU A 139 5.92 1.20 7.79
N VAL A 140 6.36 0.12 7.19
CA VAL A 140 6.02 -0.28 5.84
C VAL A 140 5.23 -1.57 5.90
N TRP A 141 4.04 -1.57 5.29
CA TRP A 141 3.29 -2.77 4.99
C TRP A 141 3.64 -3.22 3.58
N LEU A 142 3.92 -4.50 3.42
CA LEU A 142 4.12 -5.13 2.11
C LEU A 142 3.00 -6.11 1.85
N THR A 143 2.45 -6.07 0.65
CA THR A 143 1.60 -7.14 0.12
C THR A 143 2.46 -8.05 -0.72
N ILE A 144 2.70 -9.27 -0.25
CA ILE A 144 3.47 -10.27 -0.98
C ILE A 144 2.52 -11.09 -1.84
N THR A 145 2.81 -11.14 -3.13
CA THR A 145 1.97 -11.80 -4.13
C THR A 145 2.69 -12.96 -4.82
N ASP A 146 1.94 -13.81 -5.49
CA ASP A 146 2.46 -14.78 -6.44
C ASP A 146 2.69 -14.15 -7.83
N ARG A 147 3.13 -14.96 -8.81
CA ARG A 147 3.37 -14.51 -10.20
C ARG A 147 2.11 -14.02 -10.91
N LYS A 148 0.91 -14.37 -10.42
CA LYS A 148 -0.39 -13.89 -10.93
C LYS A 148 -0.91 -12.69 -10.15
N ARG A 149 -0.08 -12.10 -9.31
CA ARG A 149 -0.39 -10.99 -8.42
C ARG A 149 -1.54 -11.27 -7.44
N LYS A 150 -1.72 -12.57 -7.05
CA LYS A 150 -2.61 -12.96 -5.95
C LYS A 150 -1.89 -12.79 -4.62
N ILE A 151 -2.62 -12.29 -3.62
CA ILE A 151 -2.11 -12.08 -2.26
C ILE A 151 -1.76 -13.44 -1.62
N LYS A 152 -0.53 -13.56 -1.15
CA LYS A 152 -0.03 -14.71 -0.38
C LYS A 152 0.00 -14.42 1.12
N HIS A 153 0.56 -13.32 1.49
CA HIS A 153 0.65 -12.87 2.89
C HIS A 153 1.01 -11.37 2.94
N GLY A 154 0.84 -10.78 4.10
CA GLY A 154 1.37 -9.46 4.42
C GLY A 154 2.71 -9.55 5.13
N LYS A 155 3.47 -8.46 5.11
CA LYS A 155 4.70 -8.30 5.89
C LYS A 155 4.79 -6.88 6.42
N ILE A 156 5.18 -6.72 7.68
CA ILE A 156 5.39 -5.41 8.29
C ILE A 156 6.88 -5.23 8.52
N LEU A 157 7.42 -4.13 8.05
CA LEU A 157 8.79 -3.71 8.30
C LEU A 157 8.78 -2.48 9.19
N PHE A 158 9.65 -2.47 10.19
CA PHE A 158 9.85 -1.34 11.08
C PHE A 158 11.28 -0.81 10.92
N GLY A 159 11.43 0.46 11.19
CA GLY A 159 12.72 1.11 11.20
C GLY A 159 12.82 2.24 10.18
N LYS A 160 13.61 3.23 10.55
CA LYS A 160 13.78 4.45 9.76
C LYS A 160 14.37 4.15 8.38
N GLU A 161 15.35 3.26 8.33
CA GLU A 161 16.05 2.90 7.09
C GLU A 161 15.11 2.25 6.08
N GLU A 162 14.27 1.30 6.53
CA GLU A 162 13.26 0.67 5.69
C GLU A 162 12.25 1.70 5.18
N CYS A 163 11.70 2.53 6.07
CA CYS A 163 10.76 3.57 5.66
C CYS A 163 11.37 4.53 4.63
N GLU A 164 12.61 4.98 4.82
CA GLU A 164 13.29 5.89 3.89
C GLU A 164 13.58 5.22 2.53
N LYS A 165 13.92 3.94 2.52
CA LYS A 165 14.12 3.15 1.28
C LYS A 165 12.85 3.12 0.43
N TYR A 166 11.74 2.69 1.02
CA TYR A 166 10.44 2.59 0.33
C TYR A 166 9.88 3.97 -0.04
N LYS A 167 10.04 4.96 0.83
CA LYS A 167 9.62 6.34 0.56
C LYS A 167 10.35 6.93 -0.64
N ARG A 168 11.67 6.76 -0.71
CA ARG A 168 12.46 7.22 -1.86
C ARG A 168 11.97 6.60 -3.16
N PHE A 169 11.67 5.30 -3.14
CA PHE A 169 11.13 4.62 -4.31
C PHE A 169 9.73 5.14 -4.67
N HIS A 170 8.84 5.33 -3.68
CA HIS A 170 7.52 5.94 -3.90
C HIS A 170 7.63 7.33 -4.52
N ASP A 171 8.52 8.18 -3.99
CA ASP A 171 8.69 9.54 -4.49
C ASP A 171 9.16 9.54 -5.97
N TYR A 172 10.07 8.64 -6.34
CA TYR A 172 10.48 8.47 -7.75
C TYR A 172 9.33 7.99 -8.62
N LEU A 173 8.58 6.97 -8.19
CA LEU A 173 7.39 6.51 -8.89
C LEU A 173 6.38 7.64 -9.08
N PHE A 174 6.13 8.43 -8.03
CA PHE A 174 5.13 9.49 -8.06
C PHE A 174 5.49 10.65 -8.99
N VAL A 175 6.79 10.94 -9.16
CA VAL A 175 7.29 11.94 -10.12
C VAL A 175 7.10 11.47 -11.56
N GLU A 176 7.44 10.22 -11.85
CA GLU A 176 7.41 9.64 -13.21
C GLU A 176 6.01 9.17 -13.64
N ALA A 177 5.10 8.94 -12.69
CA ALA A 177 3.77 8.41 -12.95
C ALA A 177 2.85 9.43 -13.62
N GLU A 178 1.94 8.93 -14.45
CA GLU A 178 0.95 9.70 -15.19
C GLU A 178 -0.23 10.11 -14.31
N GLU A 179 -0.76 11.30 -14.57
CA GLU A 179 -2.01 11.76 -13.97
C GLU A 179 -3.20 11.02 -14.61
N LEU A 180 -4.23 10.79 -13.82
CA LEU A 180 -5.48 10.26 -14.34
C LEU A 180 -6.25 11.39 -15.04
N THR A 181 -6.46 11.24 -16.33
CA THR A 181 -7.20 12.18 -17.20
C THR A 181 -8.65 11.74 -17.38
#